data_3069c62e4ce9f858bc8f2ad5c6676c4b
#
_entry.id   3069c62e4ce9f858bc8f2ad5c6676c4b
#
_cell.length_a   1.000
_cell.length_b   1.000
_cell.length_c   1.000
_cell.angle_alpha   90.00
_cell.angle_beta   90.00
_cell.angle_gamma   90.00
#
_symmetry.space_group_name_H-M   'P 1'
#
loop_
_entity.id
_entity.type
_entity.pdbx_description
1 polymer ?
#
loop_
_entity_poly.entity_id
_entity_poly.type
_entity_poly.pdbx_seq_one_letter_code
_entity_poly.pdbx_strand_id
1 'polypeptide(L)'
;MVTFTKNSAQLSSLFAQDEIWVAPVARFTWSQLMKTGMPLKWAIPAEGQAAGMNVMGIVAKSKNADLAYQLMDFWLSKEVQTALAMELVDSPVNTQVVLPKDKAEFNTYGGEHIASLKFVKPEDLLKYRSGWLEQWNKGISK
;
A
#
# COMPACT_ATOMS: atom_id res chain seq x y z
N MET A 1 15.15 -16.36 6.97
CA MET A 1 14.01 -15.51 7.33
C MET A 1 13.95 -15.41 8.83
N VAL A 2 13.85 -14.20 9.39
CA VAL A 2 13.93 -14.01 10.85
C VAL A 2 12.57 -14.24 11.48
N THR A 3 11.51 -13.58 11.00
CA THR A 3 10.17 -13.72 11.56
C THR A 3 9.09 -13.18 10.63
N PHE A 4 7.83 -13.46 10.95
CA PHE A 4 6.66 -12.77 10.40
C PHE A 4 6.17 -11.73 11.39
N THR A 5 6.01 -10.50 10.93
CA THR A 5 5.49 -9.42 11.77
C THR A 5 3.96 -9.43 11.79
N LYS A 6 3.38 -9.13 12.95
CA LYS A 6 1.92 -9.05 13.12
C LYS A 6 1.35 -7.69 12.70
N ASN A 7 2.18 -6.65 12.72
CA ASN A 7 1.78 -5.28 12.40
C ASN A 7 3.00 -4.40 12.09
N SER A 8 2.75 -3.18 11.62
CA SER A 8 3.80 -2.22 11.25
C SER A 8 4.64 -1.74 12.44
N ALA A 9 4.10 -1.71 13.65
CA ALA A 9 4.84 -1.29 14.84
C ALA A 9 5.93 -2.32 15.19
N GLN A 10 5.60 -3.61 15.17
CA GLN A 10 6.59 -4.67 15.35
C GLN A 10 7.67 -4.62 14.27
N LEU A 11 7.30 -4.41 13.02
CA LEU A 11 8.25 -4.26 11.92
C LEU A 11 9.22 -3.09 12.16
N SER A 12 8.70 -1.95 12.56
CA SER A 12 9.52 -0.76 12.89
C SER A 12 10.49 -1.04 14.03
N SER A 13 10.06 -1.78 15.05
CA SER A 13 10.93 -2.17 16.16
C SER A 13 12.07 -3.07 15.72
N LEU A 14 11.80 -4.04 14.86
CA LEU A 14 12.82 -4.95 14.33
C LEU A 14 13.88 -4.21 13.49
N PHE A 15 13.48 -3.23 12.68
CA PHE A 15 14.43 -2.37 11.97
C PHE A 15 15.24 -1.50 12.95
N ALA A 16 14.58 -0.90 13.94
CA ALA A 16 15.24 -0.02 14.90
C ALA A 16 16.25 -0.77 15.81
N GLN A 17 16.09 -2.07 15.96
CA GLN A 17 16.98 -2.95 16.75
C GLN A 17 18.04 -3.65 15.88
N ASP A 18 18.16 -3.31 14.59
CA ASP A 18 19.04 -3.96 13.62
C ASP A 18 18.84 -5.48 13.49
N GLU A 19 17.66 -5.98 13.88
CA GLU A 19 17.34 -7.41 13.77
C GLU A 19 17.00 -7.82 12.33
N ILE A 20 16.53 -6.88 11.51
CA ILE A 20 16.24 -7.10 10.09
C ILE A 20 16.77 -5.96 9.23
N TRP A 21 17.19 -6.27 8.01
CA TRP A 21 17.72 -5.32 7.04
C TRP A 21 16.83 -5.18 5.81
N VAL A 22 15.95 -6.16 5.56
CA VAL A 22 15.04 -6.21 4.42
C VAL A 22 13.70 -6.77 4.85
N ALA A 23 12.61 -6.16 4.39
CA ALA A 23 11.27 -6.69 4.57
C ALA A 23 10.36 -6.33 3.38
N PRO A 24 9.51 -7.24 2.90
CA PRO A 24 8.42 -6.90 2.00
C PRO A 24 7.33 -6.14 2.77
N VAL A 25 6.97 -4.96 2.28
CA VAL A 25 5.98 -4.09 2.95
C VAL A 25 5.07 -3.41 1.92
N ALA A 26 3.88 -3.02 2.36
CA ALA A 26 3.03 -2.15 1.58
C ALA A 26 3.42 -0.66 1.76
N ARG A 27 3.20 0.17 0.73
CA ARG A 27 3.56 1.59 0.75
C ARG A 27 2.98 2.36 1.94
N PHE A 28 1.77 2.07 2.36
CA PHE A 28 1.16 2.75 3.50
C PHE A 28 1.92 2.54 4.83
N THR A 29 2.77 1.51 4.93
CA THR A 29 3.63 1.30 6.10
C THR A 29 4.80 2.29 6.13
N TRP A 30 5.12 2.92 5.00
CA TRP A 30 6.32 3.74 4.84
C TRP A 30 6.38 4.93 5.79
N SER A 31 5.24 5.61 6.01
CA SER A 31 5.19 6.74 6.93
C SER A 31 5.60 6.40 8.37
N GLN A 32 5.30 5.19 8.81
CA GLN A 32 5.71 4.71 10.13
C GLN A 32 7.20 4.35 10.17
N LEU A 33 7.71 3.72 9.12
CA LEU A 33 9.13 3.39 9.00
C LEU A 33 10.00 4.64 8.94
N MET A 34 9.59 5.68 8.20
CA MET A 34 10.30 6.96 8.14
C MET A 34 10.43 7.66 9.50
N LYS A 35 9.42 7.50 10.37
CA LYS A 35 9.45 8.06 11.73
C LYS A 35 10.50 7.43 12.64
N THR A 36 11.07 6.29 12.28
CA THR A 36 12.15 5.65 13.06
C THR A 36 13.48 6.40 12.93
N GLY A 37 13.61 7.30 11.93
CA GLY A 37 14.87 8.00 11.64
C GLY A 37 15.95 7.12 11.02
N MET A 38 15.67 5.86 10.71
CA MET A 38 16.63 4.95 10.10
C MET A 38 16.83 5.26 8.61
N PRO A 39 18.03 5.01 8.05
CA PRO A 39 18.35 5.26 6.64
C PRO A 39 17.74 4.19 5.71
N LEU A 40 16.44 3.99 5.82
CA LEU A 40 15.70 3.02 5.02
C LEU A 40 15.47 3.53 3.60
N LYS A 41 15.52 2.62 2.62
CA LYS A 41 15.23 2.89 1.22
C LYS A 41 14.21 1.90 0.68
N TRP A 42 13.37 2.37 -0.23
CA TRP A 42 12.47 1.51 -0.98
C TRP A 42 13.22 0.85 -2.13
N ALA A 43 13.20 -0.47 -2.19
CA ALA A 43 13.78 -1.22 -3.28
C ALA A 43 12.68 -1.83 -4.16
N ILE A 44 12.88 -1.78 -5.48
CA ILE A 44 12.02 -2.45 -6.45
C ILE A 44 12.79 -3.67 -6.96
N PRO A 45 12.30 -4.90 -6.73
CA PRO A 45 12.96 -6.10 -7.22
C PRO A 45 12.99 -6.14 -8.76
N ALA A 46 13.95 -6.89 -9.33
CA ALA A 46 14.04 -7.08 -10.78
C ALA A 46 12.79 -7.78 -11.35
N GLU A 47 12.14 -8.61 -10.55
CA GLU A 47 10.88 -9.29 -10.88
C GLU A 47 9.69 -8.32 -10.98
N GLY A 48 9.86 -7.09 -10.52
CA GLY A 48 8.84 -6.05 -10.47
C GLY A 48 8.17 -5.96 -9.10
N GLN A 49 7.23 -5.06 -8.99
CA GLN A 49 6.52 -4.73 -7.75
C GLN A 49 5.05 -5.16 -7.86
N ALA A 50 4.61 -6.01 -6.92
CA ALA A 50 3.20 -6.34 -6.79
C ALA A 50 2.41 -5.14 -6.22
N ALA A 51 1.21 -4.95 -6.69
CA ALA A 51 0.34 -3.86 -6.25
C ALA A 51 -1.08 -4.33 -5.94
N GLY A 52 -1.72 -3.62 -5.02
CA GLY A 52 -3.13 -3.69 -4.73
C GLY A 52 -3.70 -2.28 -4.65
N MET A 53 -5.01 -2.15 -4.79
CA MET A 53 -5.71 -0.89 -4.59
C MET A 53 -6.62 -0.98 -3.36
N ASN A 54 -6.63 0.08 -2.56
CA ASN A 54 -7.70 0.31 -1.61
C ASN A 54 -8.96 0.70 -2.39
N VAL A 55 -10.11 0.19 -1.98
CA VAL A 55 -11.37 0.47 -2.64
C VAL A 55 -12.41 0.92 -1.60
N MET A 56 -13.29 1.81 -2.02
CA MET A 56 -14.47 2.20 -1.27
C MET A 56 -15.70 1.64 -1.94
N GLY A 57 -16.68 1.23 -1.14
CA GLY A 57 -17.97 0.76 -1.65
C GLY A 57 -19.11 1.22 -0.77
N ILE A 58 -20.29 1.39 -1.36
CA ILE A 58 -21.52 1.73 -0.64
C ILE A 58 -22.31 0.45 -0.41
N VAL A 59 -22.66 0.21 0.84
CA VAL A 59 -23.50 -0.95 1.19
C VAL A 59 -24.84 -0.86 0.46
N ALA A 60 -25.22 -1.95 -0.21
CA ALA A 60 -26.49 -2.02 -0.96
C ALA A 60 -27.68 -1.66 -0.05
N LYS A 61 -28.61 -0.87 -0.58
CA LYS A 61 -29.80 -0.37 0.15
C LYS A 61 -29.48 0.55 1.34
N SER A 62 -28.29 1.15 1.39
CA SER A 62 -27.98 2.18 2.38
C SER A 62 -28.98 3.34 2.27
N LYS A 63 -29.54 3.77 3.40
CA LYS A 63 -30.41 4.95 3.46
C LYS A 63 -29.65 6.27 3.27
N ASN A 64 -28.32 6.23 3.39
CA ASN A 64 -27.42 7.38 3.27
C ASN A 64 -26.55 7.30 2.01
N ALA A 65 -27.04 6.66 0.94
CA ALA A 65 -26.24 6.47 -0.29
C ALA A 65 -25.77 7.81 -0.89
N ASP A 66 -26.64 8.82 -0.93
CA ASP A 66 -26.31 10.13 -1.49
C ASP A 66 -25.20 10.83 -0.72
N LEU A 67 -25.23 10.74 0.63
CA LEU A 67 -24.18 11.28 1.47
C LEU A 67 -22.86 10.50 1.31
N ALA A 68 -22.96 9.19 1.13
CA ALA A 68 -21.79 8.35 0.86
C ALA A 68 -21.13 8.69 -0.48
N TYR A 69 -21.91 8.98 -1.52
CA TYR A 69 -21.35 9.47 -2.80
C TYR A 69 -20.65 10.81 -2.64
N GLN A 70 -21.24 11.77 -1.91
CA GLN A 70 -20.59 13.05 -1.63
C GLN A 70 -19.27 12.88 -0.88
N LEU A 71 -19.23 11.97 0.10
CA LEU A 71 -18.00 11.65 0.82
C LEU A 71 -16.94 11.05 -0.11
N MET A 72 -17.33 10.14 -1.01
CA MET A 72 -16.41 9.52 -1.97
C MET A 72 -15.84 10.56 -2.94
N ASP A 73 -16.67 11.46 -3.48
CA ASP A 73 -16.23 12.55 -4.35
C ASP A 73 -15.26 13.48 -3.62
N PHE A 74 -15.58 13.86 -2.37
CA PHE A 74 -14.70 14.66 -1.54
C PHE A 74 -13.37 13.95 -1.28
N TRP A 75 -13.40 12.65 -0.93
CA TRP A 75 -12.19 11.86 -0.68
C TRP A 75 -11.29 11.74 -1.91
N LEU A 76 -11.87 11.67 -3.09
CA LEU A 76 -11.18 11.59 -4.38
C LEU A 76 -10.80 12.97 -4.94
N SER A 77 -11.16 14.07 -4.27
CA SER A 77 -10.79 15.40 -4.70
C SER A 77 -9.26 15.60 -4.71
N LYS A 78 -8.81 16.51 -5.57
CA LYS A 78 -7.39 16.88 -5.64
C LYS A 78 -6.84 17.32 -4.27
N GLU A 79 -7.62 18.08 -3.52
CA GLU A 79 -7.24 18.64 -2.23
C GLU A 79 -6.95 17.52 -1.22
N VAL A 80 -7.90 16.62 -1.01
CA VAL A 80 -7.77 15.51 -0.05
C VAL A 80 -6.68 14.55 -0.48
N GLN A 81 -6.64 14.18 -1.76
CA GLN A 81 -5.63 13.26 -2.29
C GLN A 81 -4.22 13.85 -2.19
N THR A 82 -4.07 15.17 -2.36
CA THR A 82 -2.77 15.83 -2.12
C THR A 82 -2.38 15.77 -0.65
N ALA A 83 -3.29 16.08 0.26
CA ALA A 83 -3.01 16.02 1.70
C ALA A 83 -2.61 14.62 2.15
N LEU A 84 -3.33 13.58 1.73
CA LEU A 84 -3.00 12.18 2.05
C LEU A 84 -1.60 11.79 1.54
N ALA A 85 -1.26 12.18 0.32
CA ALA A 85 0.03 11.86 -0.27
C ALA A 85 1.20 12.62 0.38
N MET A 86 0.99 13.89 0.75
CA MET A 86 1.99 14.70 1.45
C MET A 86 2.35 14.14 2.82
N GLU A 87 1.36 13.57 3.54
CA GLU A 87 1.54 12.93 4.84
C GLU A 87 1.93 11.44 4.72
N LEU A 88 2.13 10.92 3.51
CA LEU A 88 2.45 9.52 3.22
C LEU A 88 1.42 8.53 3.82
N VAL A 89 0.16 8.94 3.89
CA VAL A 89 -0.94 8.08 4.36
C VAL A 89 -1.34 7.10 3.27
N ASP A 90 -1.55 7.62 2.04
CA ASP A 90 -1.85 6.82 0.87
C ASP A 90 -1.36 7.52 -0.41
N SER A 91 -1.11 6.75 -1.45
CA SER A 91 -0.70 7.28 -2.75
C SER A 91 -1.91 7.79 -3.52
N PRO A 92 -1.79 8.93 -4.23
CA PRO A 92 -2.94 9.56 -4.87
C PRO A 92 -3.38 8.79 -6.12
N VAL A 93 -4.69 8.67 -6.31
CA VAL A 93 -5.31 8.15 -7.55
C VAL A 93 -5.84 9.28 -8.45
N ASN A 94 -6.01 10.48 -7.92
CA ASN A 94 -6.43 11.65 -8.70
C ASN A 94 -5.26 12.16 -9.54
N THR A 95 -5.41 12.13 -10.86
CA THR A 95 -4.35 12.51 -11.83
C THR A 95 -4.01 14.00 -11.83
N GLN A 96 -4.80 14.83 -11.18
CA GLN A 96 -4.53 16.27 -11.03
C GLN A 96 -3.58 16.58 -9.86
N VAL A 97 -3.26 15.60 -9.02
CA VAL A 97 -2.31 15.76 -7.92
C VAL A 97 -0.90 15.92 -8.48
N VAL A 98 -0.21 16.95 -8.01
CA VAL A 98 1.20 17.18 -8.32
C VAL A 98 1.98 17.17 -7.03
N LEU A 99 2.89 16.23 -6.89
CA LEU A 99 3.73 16.08 -5.71
C LEU A 99 5.13 16.64 -5.96
N PRO A 100 5.74 17.29 -4.96
CA PRO A 100 7.16 17.62 -5.00
C PRO A 100 7.99 16.33 -5.03
N LYS A 101 9.21 16.41 -5.59
CA LYS A 101 10.05 15.24 -5.87
C LYS A 101 10.33 14.39 -4.62
N ASP A 102 10.63 15.05 -3.51
CA ASP A 102 10.90 14.42 -2.20
C ASP A 102 9.70 13.66 -1.62
N LYS A 103 8.48 13.98 -2.04
CA LYS A 103 7.26 13.24 -1.67
C LYS A 103 6.89 12.19 -2.72
N ALA A 104 7.10 12.51 -3.98
CA ALA A 104 6.77 11.61 -5.10
C ALA A 104 7.53 10.27 -4.99
N GLU A 105 8.80 10.29 -4.59
CA GLU A 105 9.61 9.07 -4.46
C GLU A 105 9.11 8.09 -3.38
N PHE A 106 8.40 8.59 -2.38
CA PHE A 106 7.81 7.76 -1.30
C PHE A 106 6.37 7.33 -1.57
N ASN A 107 5.78 7.80 -2.65
CA ASN A 107 4.44 7.41 -3.08
C ASN A 107 4.49 6.48 -4.30
N THR A 108 3.42 5.72 -4.53
CA THR A 108 3.15 5.10 -5.83
C THR A 108 2.63 6.20 -6.75
N TYR A 109 3.54 6.86 -7.47
CA TYR A 109 3.26 8.09 -8.19
C TYR A 109 3.98 8.14 -9.54
N GLY A 110 3.31 8.75 -10.53
CA GLY A 110 3.82 8.87 -11.90
C GLY A 110 3.39 7.72 -12.81
N GLY A 111 3.03 8.08 -14.06
CA GLY A 111 2.44 7.14 -15.02
C GLY A 111 3.32 5.94 -15.33
N GLU A 112 4.63 6.14 -15.50
CA GLU A 112 5.57 5.04 -15.77
C GLU A 112 5.68 4.06 -14.61
N HIS A 113 5.77 4.58 -13.37
CA HIS A 113 5.81 3.74 -12.18
C HIS A 113 4.52 2.92 -12.07
N ILE A 114 3.35 3.56 -12.19
CA ILE A 114 2.05 2.88 -12.11
C ILE A 114 1.91 1.82 -13.21
N ALA A 115 2.35 2.10 -14.44
CA ALA A 115 2.31 1.15 -15.53
C ALA A 115 3.23 -0.07 -15.32
N SER A 116 4.29 0.06 -14.53
CA SER A 116 5.21 -1.04 -14.20
C SER A 116 4.70 -1.98 -13.12
N LEU A 117 3.63 -1.62 -12.41
CA LEU A 117 3.09 -2.40 -11.31
C LEU A 117 2.39 -3.67 -11.81
N LYS A 118 2.52 -4.74 -11.05
CA LYS A 118 1.87 -6.03 -11.33
C LYS A 118 0.67 -6.22 -10.43
N PHE A 119 -0.52 -6.15 -11.01
CA PHE A 119 -1.77 -6.45 -10.32
C PHE A 119 -2.16 -7.91 -10.55
N VAL A 120 -2.61 -8.57 -9.48
CA VAL A 120 -3.22 -9.89 -9.61
C VAL A 120 -4.61 -9.71 -10.22
N LYS A 121 -4.89 -10.47 -11.28
CA LYS A 121 -6.20 -10.42 -11.94
C LYS A 121 -7.28 -10.94 -11.00
N PRO A 122 -8.47 -10.31 -10.95
CA PRO A 122 -9.57 -10.77 -10.10
C PRO A 122 -9.97 -12.23 -10.35
N GLU A 123 -9.92 -12.69 -11.60
CA GLU A 123 -10.23 -14.06 -11.99
C GLU A 123 -9.23 -15.05 -11.37
N ASP A 124 -7.94 -14.69 -11.33
CA ASP A 124 -6.90 -15.52 -10.75
C ASP A 124 -7.05 -15.58 -9.22
N LEU A 125 -7.40 -14.45 -8.58
CA LEU A 125 -7.72 -14.44 -7.15
C LEU A 125 -8.88 -15.36 -6.82
N LEU A 126 -9.98 -15.30 -7.56
CA LEU A 126 -11.13 -16.17 -7.35
C LEU A 126 -10.79 -17.64 -7.53
N LYS A 127 -9.94 -17.96 -8.50
CA LYS A 127 -9.58 -19.32 -8.86
C LYS A 127 -8.53 -19.95 -7.95
N TYR A 128 -7.50 -19.20 -7.59
CA TYR A 128 -6.29 -19.76 -6.99
C TYR A 128 -6.04 -19.37 -5.53
N ARG A 129 -6.75 -18.38 -4.97
CA ARG A 129 -6.50 -17.84 -3.63
C ARG A 129 -6.47 -18.92 -2.53
N SER A 130 -7.41 -19.86 -2.56
CA SER A 130 -7.47 -20.92 -1.55
C SER A 130 -6.24 -21.84 -1.61
N GLY A 131 -5.82 -22.22 -2.82
CA GLY A 131 -4.62 -23.03 -3.01
C GLY A 131 -3.34 -22.31 -2.62
N TRP A 132 -3.22 -21.02 -2.93
CA TRP A 132 -2.09 -20.20 -2.50
C TRP A 132 -2.02 -20.08 -0.98
N LEU A 133 -3.16 -19.89 -0.31
CA LEU A 133 -3.23 -19.80 1.15
C LEU A 133 -2.84 -21.14 1.79
N GLU A 134 -3.27 -22.25 1.24
CA GLU A 134 -2.89 -23.58 1.71
C GLU A 134 -1.38 -23.83 1.58
N GLN A 135 -0.79 -23.49 0.41
CA GLN A 135 0.65 -23.60 0.19
C GLN A 135 1.45 -22.69 1.14
N TRP A 136 0.97 -21.46 1.35
CA TRP A 136 1.56 -20.55 2.32
C TRP A 136 1.59 -21.15 3.74
N ASN A 137 0.44 -21.63 4.21
CA ASN A 137 0.32 -22.19 5.55
C ASN A 137 1.18 -23.45 5.72
N LYS A 138 1.33 -24.27 4.70
CA LYS A 138 2.18 -25.48 4.73
C LYS A 138 3.67 -25.18 4.66
N GLY A 139 4.06 -24.18 3.88
CA GLY A 139 5.47 -23.93 3.52
C GLY A 139 6.14 -22.84 4.34
N ILE A 140 5.42 -21.81 4.71
CA ILE A 140 6.00 -20.56 5.22
C ILE A 140 5.56 -20.26 6.67
N SER A 141 4.35 -20.61 7.04
CA SER A 141 3.74 -20.33 8.35
C SER A 141 4.09 -21.38 9.44
N LYS A 142 5.22 -22.06 9.33
CA LYS A 142 5.70 -23.00 10.36
C LYS A 142 6.54 -22.31 11.41
#